data_0fb13261eb6e9e9a0fb4d8bcf9bf1ef7
#
_entry.id   0fb13261eb6e9e9a0fb4d8bcf9bf1ef7
#
_cell.length_a   1.000
_cell.length_b   1.000
_cell.length_c   1.000
_cell.angle_alpha   90.00
_cell.angle_beta   90.00
_cell.angle_gamma   90.00
#
_symmetry.space_group_name_H-M   'P 1'
#
loop_
_entity.id
_entity.type
_entity.pdbx_description
1 polymer ?
#
loop_
_entity_poly.entity_id
_entity_poly.type
_entity_poly.pdbx_seq_one_letter_code
_entity_poly.pdbx_strand_id
1 'polypeptide(L)'
;AVAGWLDGDRGLVPFTPEAAAAAWPDGAVFPSELHPPHTFTRRGAISDWDNHPEYLEGDFCALKDIDHGSGPVDAFRPSAALEALIRAYCWWIATADLDGFRVDTVKHMDPGAVRHLATVVHEFAQSIGKDRFYLIGEITGPREHAVHTMELTGLDAALGLADVQYQLEAAAKGWTDPARYFELFRNSALLGKDSHTWLRHTVVTTLNDHDMVRQGGDKARFCADPEGPALALAALTLNVLTLGIPCIYYGSEQCLDGRGGGAEADRYLREAMFGGEYGPFRSRGRHVFDEQHPVYRELAKVLALRGRERALRRGRQYLREISGDGRDFGFPTALGGDRVLSVVAWSRILADRELICAVNTDPAGSRAAWVTVDAGLHRLGDTLECLYRSDGGTSPS
;
A
#
# COMPACT_ATOMS: atom_id res chain seq x y z
N ALA A 1 -27.81 2.64 -21.37
CA ALA A 1 -28.34 3.81 -20.67
C ALA A 1 -28.33 3.57 -19.19
N VAL A 2 -27.95 4.54 -18.38
CA VAL A 2 -28.07 4.46 -16.93
C VAL A 2 -29.57 4.49 -16.60
N ALA A 3 -30.02 3.44 -15.90
CA ALA A 3 -31.46 3.22 -15.69
C ALA A 3 -31.91 3.62 -14.27
N GLY A 4 -31.02 3.55 -13.28
CA GLY A 4 -31.36 3.83 -11.89
C GLY A 4 -30.24 3.45 -10.94
N TRP A 5 -30.48 3.55 -9.65
CA TRP A 5 -29.61 3.03 -8.59
C TRP A 5 -29.98 1.57 -8.30
N LEU A 6 -28.98 0.74 -8.05
CA LEU A 6 -29.20 -0.61 -7.57
C LEU A 6 -29.17 -0.62 -6.03
N ASP A 7 -30.31 -0.87 -5.44
CA ASP A 7 -30.45 -1.06 -3.99
C ASP A 7 -30.59 -2.57 -3.67
N GLY A 8 -29.86 -3.04 -2.66
CA GLY A 8 -29.84 -4.48 -2.32
C GLY A 8 -31.18 -5.03 -1.91
N ASP A 9 -32.03 -4.22 -1.25
CA ASP A 9 -33.33 -4.62 -0.74
C ASP A 9 -34.48 -4.28 -1.71
N ARG A 10 -34.33 -3.20 -2.49
CA ARG A 10 -35.38 -2.64 -3.37
C ARG A 10 -35.15 -2.94 -4.85
N GLY A 11 -33.99 -3.47 -5.22
CA GLY A 11 -33.61 -3.70 -6.62
C GLY A 11 -33.32 -2.38 -7.35
N LEU A 12 -33.66 -2.29 -8.62
CA LEU A 12 -33.40 -1.12 -9.44
C LEU A 12 -34.40 0.03 -9.12
N VAL A 13 -33.91 1.11 -8.52
CA VAL A 13 -34.65 2.35 -8.28
C VAL A 13 -34.39 3.31 -9.44
N PRO A 14 -35.39 3.68 -10.25
CA PRO A 14 -35.21 4.58 -11.40
C PRO A 14 -34.72 5.97 -11.00
N PHE A 15 -33.97 6.63 -11.90
CA PHE A 15 -33.50 8.01 -11.71
C PHE A 15 -34.64 9.05 -11.87
N THR A 16 -35.65 8.96 -11.02
CA THR A 16 -36.70 10.00 -10.95
C THR A 16 -36.85 10.45 -9.50
N PRO A 17 -37.20 11.74 -9.28
CA PRO A 17 -37.41 12.26 -7.93
C PRO A 17 -38.49 11.48 -7.17
N GLU A 18 -39.56 11.07 -7.86
CA GLU A 18 -40.68 10.32 -7.28
C GLU A 18 -40.24 8.92 -6.84
N ALA A 19 -39.44 8.22 -7.67
CA ALA A 19 -38.92 6.90 -7.33
C ALA A 19 -37.93 6.97 -6.17
N ALA A 20 -37.06 7.98 -6.16
CA ALA A 20 -36.14 8.22 -5.04
C ALA A 20 -36.87 8.55 -3.74
N ALA A 21 -37.87 9.43 -3.78
CA ALA A 21 -38.71 9.80 -2.61
C ALA A 21 -39.49 8.60 -2.08
N ALA A 22 -39.99 7.73 -2.97
CA ALA A 22 -40.68 6.51 -2.57
C ALA A 22 -39.74 5.46 -1.95
N ALA A 23 -38.51 5.36 -2.47
CA ALA A 23 -37.51 4.42 -1.92
C ALA A 23 -36.93 4.91 -0.58
N TRP A 24 -36.73 6.21 -0.42
CA TRP A 24 -36.11 6.83 0.75
C TRP A 24 -36.98 8.00 1.25
N PRO A 25 -38.13 7.70 1.93
CA PRO A 25 -39.11 8.72 2.33
C PRO A 25 -38.62 9.70 3.40
N ASP A 26 -37.59 9.31 4.17
CA ASP A 26 -37.02 10.14 5.25
C ASP A 26 -36.06 11.24 4.77
N GLY A 27 -36.07 11.51 3.48
CA GLY A 27 -35.19 12.50 2.88
C GLY A 27 -33.87 11.89 2.44
N ALA A 28 -33.81 11.77 1.20
CA ALA A 28 -32.73 11.39 0.31
C ALA A 28 -31.41 10.98 0.97
N VAL A 29 -31.11 9.73 0.93
CA VAL A 29 -29.77 9.18 1.12
C VAL A 29 -28.77 9.80 0.13
N PHE A 30 -29.24 10.34 -1.00
CA PHE A 30 -28.42 10.93 -2.05
C PHE A 30 -28.65 12.44 -2.16
N PRO A 31 -27.59 13.24 -2.35
CA PRO A 31 -27.75 14.62 -2.76
C PRO A 31 -28.45 14.68 -4.13
N SER A 32 -29.31 15.69 -4.32
CA SER A 32 -30.10 15.86 -5.54
C SER A 32 -29.23 15.95 -6.81
N GLU A 33 -27.99 16.36 -6.67
CA GLU A 33 -26.98 16.46 -7.73
C GLU A 33 -26.62 15.11 -8.36
N LEU A 34 -26.87 14.00 -7.65
CA LEU A 34 -26.64 12.64 -8.16
C LEU A 34 -27.90 12.00 -8.80
N HIS A 35 -29.07 12.70 -8.80
CA HIS A 35 -30.30 12.18 -9.37
C HIS A 35 -30.33 12.22 -10.91
N PRO A 36 -29.82 13.26 -11.59
CA PRO A 36 -29.96 13.36 -13.04
C PRO A 36 -29.13 12.29 -13.77
N PRO A 37 -29.69 11.59 -14.78
CA PRO A 37 -28.97 10.59 -15.55
C PRO A 37 -27.73 11.11 -16.28
N HIS A 38 -27.64 12.40 -16.57
CA HIS A 38 -26.48 13.02 -17.22
C HIS A 38 -25.29 13.22 -16.27
N THR A 39 -25.50 13.05 -14.97
CA THR A 39 -24.42 13.02 -13.97
C THR A 39 -23.48 11.82 -14.14
N PHE A 40 -23.92 10.80 -14.89
CA PHE A 40 -23.15 9.57 -15.08
C PHE A 40 -22.67 9.45 -16.53
N THR A 41 -21.41 9.02 -16.70
CA THR A 41 -20.83 8.78 -18.01
C THR A 41 -21.41 7.54 -18.68
N ARG A 42 -21.18 7.37 -19.98
CA ARG A 42 -21.68 6.25 -20.81
C ARG A 42 -20.69 5.93 -21.90
N ARG A 43 -19.43 5.65 -21.51
CA ARG A 43 -18.32 5.50 -22.44
C ARG A 43 -18.10 4.06 -22.91
N GLY A 44 -18.69 3.09 -22.22
CA GLY A 44 -18.46 1.67 -22.43
C GLY A 44 -17.42 1.12 -21.45
N ALA A 45 -17.45 -0.20 -21.24
CA ALA A 45 -16.55 -0.85 -20.30
C ALA A 45 -15.08 -0.79 -20.74
N ILE A 46 -14.17 -0.60 -19.79
CA ILE A 46 -12.73 -0.69 -20.01
C ILE A 46 -12.40 -2.12 -20.43
N SER A 47 -11.66 -2.27 -21.52
CA SER A 47 -11.12 -3.54 -22.00
C SER A 47 -9.62 -3.65 -21.77
N ASP A 48 -8.91 -2.53 -21.84
CA ASP A 48 -7.47 -2.45 -21.56
C ASP A 48 -7.21 -1.40 -20.48
N TRP A 49 -6.86 -1.89 -19.29
CA TRP A 49 -6.66 -1.09 -18.08
C TRP A 49 -5.39 -0.23 -18.09
N ASP A 50 -4.51 -0.41 -19.08
CA ASP A 50 -3.28 0.36 -19.25
C ASP A 50 -3.28 1.23 -20.51
N ASN A 51 -4.32 1.15 -21.35
CA ASN A 51 -4.46 1.93 -22.57
C ASN A 51 -5.07 3.31 -22.29
N HIS A 52 -4.30 4.39 -22.53
CA HIS A 52 -4.82 5.76 -22.49
C HIS A 52 -5.47 6.13 -23.84
N PRO A 53 -6.64 6.79 -23.88
CA PRO A 53 -7.42 7.30 -22.74
C PRO A 53 -8.48 6.32 -22.19
N GLU A 54 -8.51 5.07 -22.65
CA GLU A 54 -9.56 4.11 -22.31
C GLU A 54 -9.70 3.90 -20.80
N TYR A 55 -8.58 3.72 -20.09
CA TYR A 55 -8.61 3.52 -18.64
C TYR A 55 -9.12 4.74 -17.87
N LEU A 56 -9.02 5.97 -18.46
CA LEU A 56 -9.47 7.22 -17.84
C LEU A 56 -10.93 7.52 -18.14
N GLU A 57 -11.39 7.15 -19.35
CA GLU A 57 -12.72 7.54 -19.84
C GLU A 57 -13.75 6.40 -19.74
N GLY A 58 -13.30 5.17 -19.64
CA GLY A 58 -14.17 3.99 -19.70
C GLY A 58 -14.83 3.66 -18.37
N ASP A 59 -15.95 2.97 -18.47
CA ASP A 59 -16.73 2.52 -17.31
C ASP A 59 -16.12 1.25 -16.69
N PHE A 60 -16.13 1.13 -15.37
CA PHE A 60 -15.77 -0.09 -14.65
C PHE A 60 -16.85 -1.17 -14.85
N CYS A 61 -16.65 -2.07 -15.79
CA CYS A 61 -17.60 -3.16 -16.12
C CYS A 61 -19.01 -2.60 -16.42
N ALA A 62 -19.96 -2.83 -15.52
CA ALA A 62 -21.33 -2.34 -15.62
C ALA A 62 -21.59 -1.05 -14.81
N LEU A 63 -20.65 -0.64 -13.97
CA LEU A 63 -20.74 0.58 -13.18
C LEU A 63 -20.48 1.81 -14.05
N LYS A 64 -21.14 2.91 -13.74
CA LYS A 64 -20.99 4.16 -14.46
C LYS A 64 -20.22 5.17 -13.60
N ASP A 65 -19.27 5.84 -14.24
CA ASP A 65 -18.53 6.90 -13.56
C ASP A 65 -19.40 8.13 -13.39
N ILE A 66 -19.15 8.85 -12.32
CA ILE A 66 -19.73 10.18 -12.12
C ILE A 66 -18.97 11.15 -13.02
N ASP A 67 -19.70 11.99 -13.75
CA ASP A 67 -19.09 13.12 -14.44
C ASP A 67 -18.60 14.13 -13.41
N HIS A 68 -17.28 14.16 -13.21
CA HIS A 68 -16.65 15.04 -12.23
C HIS A 68 -16.54 16.49 -12.68
N GLY A 69 -16.74 16.78 -13.95
CA GLY A 69 -16.57 18.10 -14.53
C GLY A 69 -15.71 18.11 -15.78
N SER A 70 -15.14 19.25 -16.13
CA SER A 70 -14.36 19.39 -17.36
C SER A 70 -13.36 20.54 -17.30
N GLY A 71 -12.40 20.50 -18.21
CA GLY A 71 -11.40 21.55 -18.42
C GLY A 71 -9.97 21.09 -18.13
N PRO A 72 -8.98 21.90 -18.49
CA PRO A 72 -7.59 21.58 -18.19
C PRO A 72 -7.35 21.62 -16.66
N VAL A 73 -6.33 20.89 -16.22
CA VAL A 73 -5.99 20.75 -14.78
C VAL A 73 -5.92 22.10 -14.06
N ASP A 74 -5.37 23.13 -14.71
CA ASP A 74 -5.21 24.47 -14.12
C ASP A 74 -6.48 25.34 -14.18
N ALA A 75 -7.50 24.92 -14.91
CA ALA A 75 -8.75 25.63 -15.06
C ALA A 75 -9.96 24.67 -15.06
N PHE A 76 -9.86 23.62 -14.26
CA PHE A 76 -10.89 22.62 -14.11
C PHE A 76 -12.18 23.23 -13.52
N ARG A 77 -13.32 22.83 -14.08
CA ARG A 77 -14.65 23.24 -13.62
C ARG A 77 -15.35 22.01 -13.06
N PRO A 78 -15.48 21.91 -11.72
CA PRO A 78 -16.14 20.79 -11.11
C PRO A 78 -17.62 20.72 -11.47
N SER A 79 -18.16 19.52 -11.56
CA SER A 79 -19.60 19.31 -11.66
C SER A 79 -20.28 19.52 -10.31
N ALA A 80 -21.59 19.72 -10.31
CA ALA A 80 -22.37 19.79 -9.08
C ALA A 80 -22.28 18.49 -8.26
N ALA A 81 -22.13 17.35 -8.93
CA ALA A 81 -21.96 16.06 -8.28
C ALA A 81 -20.62 15.97 -7.51
N LEU A 82 -19.52 16.38 -8.13
CA LEU A 82 -18.22 16.42 -7.45
C LEU A 82 -18.24 17.34 -6.24
N GLU A 83 -18.82 18.53 -6.37
CA GLU A 83 -18.96 19.47 -5.26
C GLU A 83 -19.81 18.89 -4.12
N ALA A 84 -20.88 18.16 -4.43
CA ALA A 84 -21.68 17.49 -3.41
C ALA A 84 -20.91 16.41 -2.67
N LEU A 85 -20.13 15.59 -3.39
CA LEU A 85 -19.26 14.57 -2.79
C LEU A 85 -18.19 15.18 -1.90
N ILE A 86 -17.54 16.26 -2.35
CA ILE A 86 -16.52 16.95 -1.55
C ILE A 86 -17.12 17.51 -0.25
N ARG A 87 -18.30 18.11 -0.29
CA ARG A 87 -19.01 18.56 0.92
C ARG A 87 -19.27 17.40 1.89
N ALA A 88 -19.67 16.24 1.37
CA ALA A 88 -19.85 15.05 2.20
C ALA A 88 -18.55 14.58 2.84
N TYR A 89 -17.43 14.58 2.10
CA TYR A 89 -16.11 14.21 2.67
C TYR A 89 -15.63 15.21 3.72
N CYS A 90 -15.79 16.51 3.49
CA CYS A 90 -15.49 17.55 4.48
C CYS A 90 -16.33 17.37 5.76
N TRP A 91 -17.60 17.02 5.62
CA TRP A 91 -18.46 16.71 6.78
C TRP A 91 -17.94 15.51 7.57
N TRP A 92 -17.49 14.45 6.89
CA TRP A 92 -16.90 13.29 7.56
C TRP A 92 -15.58 13.62 8.26
N ILE A 93 -14.73 14.46 7.68
CA ILE A 93 -13.49 14.92 8.33
C ILE A 93 -13.81 15.56 9.68
N ALA A 94 -14.79 16.47 9.70
CA ALA A 94 -15.16 17.18 10.92
C ALA A 94 -15.90 16.28 11.93
N THR A 95 -16.78 15.40 11.45
CA THR A 95 -17.66 14.60 12.32
C THR A 95 -16.95 13.40 12.92
N ALA A 96 -16.13 12.72 12.14
CA ALA A 96 -15.42 11.50 12.56
C ALA A 96 -13.96 11.76 12.98
N ASP A 97 -13.53 13.02 13.02
CA ASP A 97 -12.16 13.43 13.37
C ASP A 97 -11.07 12.72 12.55
N LEU A 98 -11.30 12.59 11.23
CA LEU A 98 -10.41 11.91 10.33
C LEU A 98 -9.11 12.69 10.11
N ASP A 99 -7.99 11.99 9.91
CA ASP A 99 -6.66 12.56 9.64
C ASP A 99 -6.19 12.35 8.19
N GLY A 100 -6.97 11.68 7.36
CA GLY A 100 -6.66 11.45 5.95
C GLY A 100 -7.66 10.55 5.25
N PHE A 101 -7.49 10.41 3.94
CA PHE A 101 -8.25 9.50 3.08
C PHE A 101 -7.30 8.66 2.20
N ARG A 102 -7.71 7.42 1.95
CA ARG A 102 -7.33 6.70 0.75
C ARG A 102 -8.34 7.05 -0.34
N VAL A 103 -7.86 7.64 -1.41
CA VAL A 103 -8.67 7.97 -2.60
C VAL A 103 -8.56 6.80 -3.56
N ASP A 104 -9.67 6.11 -3.75
CA ASP A 104 -9.80 4.96 -4.63
C ASP A 104 -9.68 5.35 -6.09
N THR A 105 -9.20 4.44 -6.94
CA THR A 105 -9.24 4.52 -8.40
C THR A 105 -8.71 5.82 -9.03
N VAL A 106 -7.74 6.49 -8.42
CA VAL A 106 -7.18 7.77 -8.91
C VAL A 106 -6.65 7.65 -10.34
N LYS A 107 -6.10 6.50 -10.73
CA LYS A 107 -5.67 6.22 -12.11
C LYS A 107 -6.78 6.47 -13.14
N HIS A 108 -8.03 6.28 -12.74
CA HIS A 108 -9.22 6.33 -13.59
C HIS A 108 -10.02 7.63 -13.46
N MET A 109 -9.45 8.64 -12.80
CA MET A 109 -10.08 9.94 -12.59
C MET A 109 -9.36 11.04 -13.36
N ASP A 110 -10.12 12.01 -13.86
CA ASP A 110 -9.54 13.22 -14.44
C ASP A 110 -8.60 13.91 -13.43
N PRO A 111 -7.34 14.20 -13.79
CA PRO A 111 -6.40 14.84 -12.86
C PRO A 111 -6.88 16.19 -12.33
N GLY A 112 -7.68 16.95 -13.10
CA GLY A 112 -8.28 18.19 -12.64
C GLY A 112 -9.31 17.97 -11.53
N ALA A 113 -10.09 16.89 -11.61
CA ALA A 113 -11.04 16.52 -10.57
C ALA A 113 -10.32 16.12 -9.27
N VAL A 114 -9.27 15.31 -9.39
CA VAL A 114 -8.46 14.90 -8.24
C VAL A 114 -7.76 16.09 -7.60
N ARG A 115 -7.20 17.00 -8.40
CA ARG A 115 -6.57 18.23 -7.91
C ARG A 115 -7.58 19.13 -7.18
N HIS A 116 -8.77 19.28 -7.74
CA HIS A 116 -9.84 20.05 -7.10
C HIS A 116 -10.23 19.45 -5.75
N LEU A 117 -10.47 18.14 -5.70
CA LEU A 117 -10.72 17.40 -4.46
C LEU A 117 -9.60 17.61 -3.43
N ALA A 118 -8.35 17.40 -3.83
CA ALA A 118 -7.21 17.51 -2.93
C ALA A 118 -7.07 18.94 -2.37
N THR A 119 -7.24 19.96 -3.22
CA THR A 119 -7.17 21.36 -2.81
C THR A 119 -8.24 21.69 -1.78
N VAL A 120 -9.51 21.40 -2.07
CA VAL A 120 -10.63 21.76 -1.18
C VAL A 120 -10.56 20.99 0.15
N VAL A 121 -10.19 19.70 0.09
CA VAL A 121 -10.07 18.87 1.30
C VAL A 121 -8.92 19.37 2.20
N HIS A 122 -7.76 19.71 1.63
CA HIS A 122 -6.63 20.25 2.41
C HIS A 122 -6.99 21.63 3.01
N GLU A 123 -7.58 22.53 2.23
CA GLU A 123 -8.03 23.84 2.73
C GLU A 123 -9.04 23.69 3.88
N PHE A 124 -10.02 22.81 3.72
CA PHE A 124 -10.99 22.54 4.76
C PHE A 124 -10.34 21.97 6.03
N ALA A 125 -9.51 20.93 5.86
CA ALA A 125 -8.81 20.30 7.00
C ALA A 125 -7.95 21.31 7.77
N GLN A 126 -7.18 22.15 7.07
CA GLN A 126 -6.39 23.22 7.68
C GLN A 126 -7.28 24.23 8.40
N SER A 127 -8.44 24.58 7.84
CA SER A 127 -9.37 25.54 8.47
C SER A 127 -9.90 25.09 9.83
N ILE A 128 -9.90 23.78 10.09
CA ILE A 128 -10.31 23.17 11.37
C ILE A 128 -9.12 22.68 12.21
N GLY A 129 -7.89 23.10 11.86
CA GLY A 129 -6.67 22.81 12.64
C GLY A 129 -6.00 21.47 12.31
N LYS A 130 -6.36 20.82 11.20
CA LYS A 130 -5.74 19.56 10.73
C LYS A 130 -4.68 19.83 9.66
N ASP A 131 -3.56 20.45 10.04
CA ASP A 131 -2.46 20.83 9.13
C ASP A 131 -1.76 19.64 8.46
N ARG A 132 -1.99 18.44 8.93
CA ARG A 132 -1.36 17.20 8.44
C ARG A 132 -2.37 16.19 7.94
N PHE A 133 -3.47 16.68 7.39
CA PHE A 133 -4.42 15.80 6.71
C PHE A 133 -3.76 15.16 5.50
N TYR A 134 -3.91 13.84 5.31
CA TYR A 134 -3.11 13.08 4.36
C TYR A 134 -3.99 12.41 3.31
N LEU A 135 -3.69 12.64 2.02
CA LEU A 135 -4.40 12.06 0.90
C LEU A 135 -3.51 11.03 0.18
N ILE A 136 -3.87 9.76 0.29
CA ILE A 136 -3.19 8.65 -0.38
C ILE A 136 -4.01 8.23 -1.58
N GLY A 137 -3.48 8.45 -2.80
CA GLY A 137 -4.14 8.01 -4.02
C GLY A 137 -3.81 6.56 -4.36
N GLU A 138 -4.81 5.77 -4.72
CA GLU A 138 -4.55 4.51 -5.39
C GLU A 138 -4.24 4.77 -6.85
N ILE A 139 -2.96 4.62 -7.20
CA ILE A 139 -2.44 4.88 -8.54
C ILE A 139 -1.70 3.63 -9.00
N THR A 140 -2.43 2.70 -9.59
CA THR A 140 -1.86 1.45 -10.08
C THR A 140 -1.03 1.67 -11.34
N GLY A 141 0.04 0.92 -11.49
CA GLY A 141 0.90 0.98 -12.67
C GLY A 141 2.35 1.39 -12.38
N PRO A 142 3.05 1.97 -13.37
CA PRO A 142 4.44 2.38 -13.25
C PRO A 142 4.62 3.53 -12.25
N ARG A 143 5.76 3.55 -11.55
CA ARG A 143 6.11 4.62 -10.59
C ARG A 143 6.13 6.01 -11.22
N GLU A 144 6.58 6.12 -12.46
CA GLU A 144 6.61 7.37 -13.22
C GLU A 144 5.21 7.99 -13.34
N HIS A 145 4.21 7.16 -13.63
CA HIS A 145 2.81 7.58 -13.69
C HIS A 145 2.33 8.06 -12.33
N ALA A 146 2.62 7.32 -11.26
CA ALA A 146 2.22 7.70 -9.92
C ALA A 146 2.85 9.03 -9.47
N VAL A 147 4.15 9.22 -9.74
CA VAL A 147 4.84 10.47 -9.43
C VAL A 147 4.24 11.65 -10.19
N HIS A 148 4.05 11.49 -11.48
CA HIS A 148 3.45 12.52 -12.33
C HIS A 148 2.04 12.89 -11.85
N THR A 149 1.22 11.90 -11.54
CA THR A 149 -0.13 12.12 -11.01
C THR A 149 -0.10 12.88 -9.69
N MET A 150 0.75 12.50 -8.74
CA MET A 150 0.89 13.23 -7.47
C MET A 150 1.31 14.68 -7.67
N GLU A 151 2.25 14.95 -8.58
CA GLU A 151 2.69 16.32 -8.89
C GLU A 151 1.59 17.16 -9.54
N LEU A 152 0.75 16.56 -10.39
CA LEU A 152 -0.37 17.25 -11.01
C LEU A 152 -1.52 17.53 -10.04
N THR A 153 -1.76 16.61 -9.11
CA THR A 153 -3.01 16.59 -8.33
C THR A 153 -2.85 17.11 -6.90
N GLY A 154 -1.63 17.13 -6.37
CA GLY A 154 -1.38 17.51 -4.98
C GLY A 154 -1.75 16.43 -3.96
N LEU A 155 -1.91 15.18 -4.39
CA LEU A 155 -1.97 14.03 -3.48
C LEU A 155 -0.64 13.86 -2.74
N ASP A 156 -0.70 13.45 -1.47
CA ASP A 156 0.48 13.34 -0.60
C ASP A 156 1.28 12.06 -0.84
N ALA A 157 0.60 10.97 -1.17
CA ALA A 157 1.23 9.68 -1.40
C ALA A 157 0.49 8.82 -2.42
N ALA A 158 1.19 7.85 -2.98
CA ALA A 158 0.64 6.85 -3.88
C ALA A 158 0.69 5.44 -3.27
N LEU A 159 -0.38 4.70 -3.52
CA LEU A 159 -0.56 3.27 -3.24
C LEU A 159 -0.79 2.53 -4.56
N GLY A 160 -0.47 1.24 -4.60
CA GLY A 160 -0.75 0.40 -5.78
C GLY A 160 0.39 0.32 -6.79
N LEU A 161 1.62 0.70 -6.38
CA LEU A 161 2.81 0.58 -7.22
C LEU A 161 3.24 -0.89 -7.27
N ALA A 162 2.88 -1.55 -8.36
CA ALA A 162 3.08 -2.99 -8.54
C ALA A 162 4.55 -3.43 -8.43
N ASP A 163 5.49 -2.62 -8.92
CA ASP A 163 6.92 -2.92 -8.83
C ASP A 163 7.44 -2.90 -7.38
N VAL A 164 6.93 -2.02 -6.53
CA VAL A 164 7.31 -1.95 -5.10
C VAL A 164 6.84 -3.21 -4.38
N GLN A 165 5.59 -3.59 -4.57
CA GLN A 165 5.00 -4.79 -3.95
C GLN A 165 5.71 -6.07 -4.43
N TYR A 166 5.91 -6.19 -5.74
CA TYR A 166 6.58 -7.34 -6.33
C TYR A 166 8.03 -7.47 -5.85
N GLN A 167 8.82 -6.39 -5.87
CA GLN A 167 10.22 -6.45 -5.45
C GLN A 167 10.37 -6.71 -3.94
N LEU A 168 9.43 -6.24 -3.13
CA LEU A 168 9.40 -6.55 -1.70
C LEU A 168 9.19 -8.06 -1.47
N GLU A 169 8.20 -8.65 -2.15
CA GLU A 169 7.96 -10.10 -2.10
C GLU A 169 9.16 -10.89 -2.60
N ALA A 170 9.68 -10.50 -3.77
CA ALA A 170 10.77 -11.20 -4.42
C ALA A 170 12.09 -11.14 -3.61
N ALA A 171 12.39 -9.99 -3.00
CA ALA A 171 13.54 -9.86 -2.11
C ALA A 171 13.40 -10.73 -0.86
N ALA A 172 12.21 -10.76 -0.24
CA ALA A 172 11.95 -11.55 0.96
C ALA A 172 11.99 -13.07 0.68
N LYS A 173 11.56 -13.50 -0.50
CA LYS A 173 11.58 -14.91 -0.94
C LYS A 173 12.87 -15.32 -1.64
N GLY A 174 13.81 -14.38 -1.80
CA GLY A 174 15.07 -14.63 -2.49
C GLY A 174 14.90 -14.94 -3.98
N TRP A 175 13.82 -14.52 -4.64
CA TRP A 175 13.57 -14.73 -6.07
C TRP A 175 14.37 -13.80 -6.96
N THR A 176 14.77 -12.64 -6.41
CA THR A 176 15.61 -11.66 -7.09
C THR A 176 16.71 -11.15 -6.17
N ASP A 177 17.70 -10.50 -6.76
CA ASP A 177 18.73 -9.80 -6.00
C ASP A 177 18.08 -8.74 -5.11
N PRO A 178 18.36 -8.72 -3.80
CA PRO A 178 17.81 -7.71 -2.89
C PRO A 178 18.08 -6.27 -3.35
N ALA A 179 19.19 -6.05 -4.06
CA ALA A 179 19.55 -4.75 -4.62
C ALA A 179 18.41 -4.14 -5.44
N ARG A 180 17.64 -4.94 -6.19
CA ARG A 180 16.50 -4.46 -7.00
C ARG A 180 15.42 -3.79 -6.16
N TYR A 181 15.12 -4.32 -4.99
CA TYR A 181 14.18 -3.68 -4.05
C TYR A 181 14.74 -2.37 -3.51
N PHE A 182 16.01 -2.35 -3.08
CA PHE A 182 16.63 -1.15 -2.53
C PHE A 182 16.85 -0.06 -3.59
N GLU A 183 17.08 -0.42 -4.85
CA GLU A 183 17.19 0.52 -5.98
C GLU A 183 15.89 1.26 -6.28
N LEU A 184 14.72 0.69 -5.93
CA LEU A 184 13.44 1.39 -6.06
C LEU A 184 13.44 2.74 -5.35
N PHE A 185 14.19 2.86 -4.26
CA PHE A 185 14.30 4.07 -3.45
C PHE A 185 15.44 5.02 -3.88
N ARG A 186 16.18 4.67 -4.95
CA ARG A 186 17.27 5.48 -5.53
C ARG A 186 16.84 6.26 -6.78
N ASN A 187 15.62 6.76 -6.80
CA ASN A 187 15.05 7.35 -8.02
C ASN A 187 15.35 8.84 -8.21
N SER A 188 16.40 9.39 -7.58
CA SER A 188 16.79 10.79 -7.74
C SER A 188 17.06 11.18 -9.19
N ALA A 189 17.63 10.27 -9.99
CA ALA A 189 17.88 10.52 -11.42
C ALA A 189 16.58 10.61 -12.24
N LEU A 190 15.59 9.76 -11.94
CA LEU A 190 14.31 9.75 -12.64
C LEU A 190 13.40 10.91 -12.20
N LEU A 191 13.35 11.16 -10.89
CA LEU A 191 12.42 12.08 -10.29
C LEU A 191 13.01 13.46 -10.04
N GLY A 192 14.31 13.62 -10.14
CA GLY A 192 15.02 14.85 -9.74
C GLY A 192 14.86 15.19 -8.25
N LYS A 193 14.52 14.21 -7.42
CA LYS A 193 14.21 14.38 -6.00
C LYS A 193 15.14 13.55 -5.12
N ASP A 194 15.39 14.02 -3.89
CA ASP A 194 16.10 13.23 -2.89
C ASP A 194 15.24 12.05 -2.43
N SER A 195 15.59 10.86 -2.90
CA SER A 195 14.85 9.63 -2.63
C SER A 195 14.75 9.26 -1.15
N HIS A 196 15.74 9.63 -0.33
CA HIS A 196 15.72 9.34 1.10
C HIS A 196 14.72 10.19 1.88
N THR A 197 14.45 11.42 1.43
CA THR A 197 13.47 12.29 2.06
C THR A 197 12.10 12.17 1.41
N TRP A 198 12.07 12.11 0.08
CA TRP A 198 10.82 12.15 -0.67
C TRP A 198 10.06 10.81 -0.60
N LEU A 199 10.67 9.68 -0.97
CA LEU A 199 9.99 8.37 -0.99
C LEU A 199 9.51 7.91 0.37
N ARG A 200 10.16 8.34 1.45
CA ARG A 200 9.74 8.04 2.81
C ARG A 200 8.30 8.46 3.12
N HIS A 201 7.82 9.51 2.48
CA HIS A 201 6.52 10.12 2.76
C HIS A 201 5.50 9.96 1.63
N THR A 202 5.92 9.53 0.44
CA THR A 202 5.08 9.60 -0.75
C THR A 202 4.76 8.23 -1.36
N VAL A 203 5.46 7.19 -0.94
CA VAL A 203 5.24 5.82 -1.45
C VAL A 203 4.77 4.91 -0.35
N VAL A 204 3.57 4.36 -0.50
CA VAL A 204 3.06 3.31 0.39
C VAL A 204 3.68 1.98 -0.03
N THR A 205 4.31 1.30 0.93
CA THR A 205 4.87 -0.03 0.74
C THR A 205 4.00 -1.07 1.43
N THR A 206 3.62 -2.11 0.73
CA THR A 206 2.78 -3.18 1.27
C THR A 206 3.21 -4.54 0.73
N LEU A 207 3.09 -5.56 1.55
CA LEU A 207 3.36 -6.95 1.15
C LEU A 207 2.13 -7.60 0.51
N ASN A 208 0.97 -7.29 1.04
CA ASN A 208 -0.33 -7.79 0.59
C ASN A 208 -1.34 -6.65 0.54
N ASP A 209 -2.35 -6.78 -0.32
CA ASP A 209 -3.53 -5.92 -0.32
C ASP A 209 -4.78 -6.71 -0.76
N HIS A 210 -5.91 -6.03 -0.82
CA HIS A 210 -7.21 -6.63 -1.13
C HIS A 210 -7.46 -6.89 -2.62
N ASP A 211 -6.64 -6.30 -3.49
CA ASP A 211 -6.71 -6.42 -4.96
C ASP A 211 -5.44 -7.01 -5.57
N MET A 212 -4.57 -7.55 -4.73
CA MET A 212 -3.25 -8.05 -5.10
C MET A 212 -3.30 -9.00 -6.29
N VAL A 213 -2.53 -8.65 -7.33
CA VAL A 213 -2.22 -9.54 -8.44
C VAL A 213 -0.73 -9.86 -8.39
N ARG A 214 -0.39 -11.12 -8.19
CA ARG A 214 0.98 -11.61 -8.17
C ARG A 214 1.53 -11.77 -9.59
N GLN A 215 2.85 -11.90 -9.69
CA GLN A 215 3.48 -12.25 -10.95
C GLN A 215 2.86 -13.54 -11.53
N GLY A 216 2.48 -13.51 -12.81
CA GLY A 216 1.78 -14.61 -13.46
C GLY A 216 0.24 -14.51 -13.45
N GLY A 217 -0.31 -13.42 -12.89
CA GLY A 217 -1.76 -13.17 -12.90
C GLY A 217 -2.54 -13.88 -11.79
N ASP A 218 -1.85 -14.54 -10.87
CA ASP A 218 -2.48 -15.21 -9.73
C ASP A 218 -2.88 -14.21 -8.63
N LYS A 219 -4.07 -14.37 -8.08
CA LYS A 219 -4.54 -13.61 -6.92
C LYS A 219 -4.38 -14.43 -5.65
N ALA A 220 -3.35 -14.13 -4.90
CA ALA A 220 -3.07 -14.77 -3.62
C ALA A 220 -2.19 -13.85 -2.75
N ARG A 221 -2.12 -14.12 -1.44
CA ARG A 221 -1.25 -13.39 -0.51
C ARG A 221 0.14 -14.00 -0.46
N PHE A 222 1.08 -13.31 0.17
CA PHE A 222 2.48 -13.74 0.37
C PHE A 222 2.60 -15.18 0.91
N CYS A 223 1.78 -15.54 1.89
CA CYS A 223 1.79 -16.86 2.52
C CYS A 223 1.12 -17.98 1.69
N ALA A 224 0.73 -17.70 0.46
CA ALA A 224 0.19 -18.72 -0.44
C ALA A 224 1.23 -19.76 -0.89
N ASP A 225 2.50 -19.38 -0.98
CA ASP A 225 3.56 -20.31 -1.34
C ASP A 225 4.03 -21.12 -0.13
N PRO A 226 4.57 -22.33 -0.32
CA PRO A 226 4.98 -23.20 0.79
C PRO A 226 5.95 -22.56 1.77
N GLU A 227 6.86 -21.73 1.27
CA GLU A 227 7.85 -20.99 2.09
C GLU A 227 7.29 -19.72 2.74
N GLY A 228 6.16 -19.21 2.27
CA GLY A 228 5.58 -17.94 2.70
C GLY A 228 5.45 -17.81 4.22
N PRO A 229 4.83 -18.78 4.92
CA PRO A 229 4.69 -18.70 6.38
C PRO A 229 6.02 -18.60 7.13
N ALA A 230 7.06 -19.31 6.67
CA ALA A 230 8.40 -19.26 7.30
C ALA A 230 9.10 -17.91 7.07
N LEU A 231 8.80 -17.23 5.99
CA LEU A 231 9.40 -15.94 5.61
C LEU A 231 8.53 -14.73 5.95
N ALA A 232 7.31 -14.93 6.47
CA ALA A 232 6.36 -13.86 6.71
C ALA A 232 6.91 -12.75 7.63
N LEU A 233 7.55 -13.14 8.74
CA LEU A 233 8.15 -12.17 9.65
C LEU A 233 9.31 -11.41 8.99
N ALA A 234 10.15 -12.08 8.22
CA ALA A 234 11.26 -11.44 7.50
C ALA A 234 10.73 -10.43 6.46
N ALA A 235 9.70 -10.81 5.69
CA ALA A 235 9.06 -9.94 4.71
C ALA A 235 8.38 -8.71 5.35
N LEU A 236 7.63 -8.90 6.43
CA LEU A 236 6.99 -7.82 7.17
C LEU A 236 8.05 -6.91 7.83
N THR A 237 9.14 -7.48 8.35
CA THR A 237 10.27 -6.71 8.91
C THR A 237 10.94 -5.86 7.82
N LEU A 238 11.18 -6.45 6.64
CA LEU A 238 11.70 -5.71 5.50
C LEU A 238 10.78 -4.55 5.12
N ASN A 239 9.46 -4.79 5.03
CA ASN A 239 8.47 -3.75 4.74
C ASN A 239 8.52 -2.60 5.76
N VAL A 240 8.47 -2.90 7.06
CA VAL A 240 8.34 -1.86 8.09
C VAL A 240 9.64 -1.17 8.47
N LEU A 241 10.81 -1.75 8.17
CA LEU A 241 12.11 -1.16 8.52
C LEU A 241 12.87 -0.54 7.34
N THR A 242 12.33 -0.64 6.11
CA THR A 242 12.86 0.08 4.95
C THR A 242 12.18 1.45 4.74
N LEU A 243 12.55 2.15 3.67
CA LEU A 243 11.91 3.43 3.29
C LEU A 243 10.48 3.19 2.81
N GLY A 244 9.71 4.27 2.75
CA GLY A 244 8.30 4.27 2.38
C GLY A 244 7.38 4.42 3.58
N ILE A 245 6.08 4.42 3.32
CA ILE A 245 5.00 4.41 4.30
C ILE A 245 4.55 2.95 4.44
N PRO A 246 4.97 2.22 5.48
CA PRO A 246 4.64 0.81 5.57
C PRO A 246 3.15 0.61 5.84
N CYS A 247 2.50 -0.17 5.00
CA CYS A 247 1.15 -0.67 5.18
C CYS A 247 1.18 -2.16 5.47
N ILE A 248 0.48 -2.58 6.51
CA ILE A 248 0.30 -3.99 6.86
C ILE A 248 -1.16 -4.33 6.60
N TYR A 249 -1.39 -5.11 5.55
CA TYR A 249 -2.72 -5.59 5.26
C TYR A 249 -3.14 -6.64 6.30
N TYR A 250 -4.35 -6.51 6.82
CA TYR A 250 -4.85 -7.40 7.89
C TYR A 250 -4.72 -8.88 7.53
N GLY A 251 -4.41 -9.71 8.50
CA GLY A 251 -4.19 -11.13 8.32
C GLY A 251 -2.80 -11.52 7.81
N SER A 252 -1.94 -10.55 7.42
CA SER A 252 -0.54 -10.84 7.10
C SER A 252 0.23 -11.32 8.33
N GLU A 253 -0.08 -10.76 9.50
CA GLU A 253 0.44 -11.16 10.81
C GLU A 253 -0.10 -12.51 11.30
N GLN A 254 -1.14 -13.03 10.63
CA GLN A 254 -1.74 -14.36 10.87
C GLN A 254 -1.37 -15.36 9.76
N CYS A 255 -0.49 -14.99 8.85
CA CYS A 255 -0.12 -15.79 7.68
C CYS A 255 -1.30 -16.24 6.82
N LEU A 256 -2.33 -15.42 6.68
CA LEU A 256 -3.44 -15.74 5.75
C LEU A 256 -2.90 -15.83 4.32
N ASP A 257 -3.30 -16.88 3.61
CA ASP A 257 -2.78 -17.23 2.29
C ASP A 257 -3.54 -16.61 1.12
N GLY A 258 -4.81 -16.25 1.32
CA GLY A 258 -5.65 -15.71 0.26
C GLY A 258 -5.90 -16.66 -0.92
N ARG A 259 -5.62 -17.96 -0.77
CA ARG A 259 -5.80 -18.96 -1.83
C ARG A 259 -7.24 -19.39 -1.99
N GLY A 260 -7.62 -19.70 -3.22
CA GLY A 260 -8.81 -20.50 -3.47
C GLY A 260 -9.71 -20.05 -4.61
N GLY A 261 -9.34 -19.04 -5.39
CA GLY A 261 -10.35 -18.30 -6.03
C GLY A 261 -10.73 -18.51 -7.45
N GLY A 262 -9.90 -18.81 -8.36
CA GLY A 262 -10.29 -18.68 -9.76
C GLY A 262 -11.01 -17.35 -10.01
N ALA A 263 -12.23 -17.40 -10.56
CA ALA A 263 -13.05 -16.20 -10.82
C ALA A 263 -13.50 -15.43 -9.56
N GLU A 264 -13.43 -16.04 -8.37
CA GLU A 264 -13.82 -15.43 -7.08
C GLU A 264 -12.62 -15.10 -6.19
N ALA A 265 -11.44 -14.94 -6.78
CA ALA A 265 -10.18 -14.73 -6.03
C ALA A 265 -10.23 -13.58 -5.03
N ASP A 266 -10.94 -12.49 -5.33
CA ASP A 266 -11.06 -11.34 -4.44
C ASP A 266 -11.67 -11.69 -3.09
N ARG A 267 -12.61 -12.62 -3.04
CA ARG A 267 -13.22 -13.08 -1.78
C ARG A 267 -12.19 -13.73 -0.85
N TYR A 268 -11.20 -14.41 -1.40
CA TYR A 268 -10.14 -15.08 -0.65
C TYR A 268 -9.08 -14.08 -0.18
N LEU A 269 -8.78 -13.05 -0.98
CA LEU A 269 -7.94 -11.94 -0.53
C LEU A 269 -8.57 -11.15 0.61
N ARG A 270 -9.91 -11.07 0.65
CA ARG A 270 -10.72 -10.28 1.61
C ARG A 270 -11.36 -11.15 2.69
N GLU A 271 -10.73 -12.27 3.02
CA GLU A 271 -11.21 -13.20 4.04
C GLU A 271 -11.33 -12.51 5.42
N ALA A 272 -12.46 -12.68 6.09
CA ALA A 272 -12.67 -12.09 7.41
C ALA A 272 -11.82 -12.81 8.47
N MET A 273 -11.19 -12.03 9.36
CA MET A 273 -10.42 -12.57 10.49
C MET A 273 -11.33 -13.03 11.63
N PHE A 274 -12.45 -12.37 11.80
CA PHE A 274 -13.41 -12.64 12.88
C PHE A 274 -14.60 -13.41 12.30
N GLY A 275 -14.69 -14.69 12.65
CA GLY A 275 -15.81 -15.55 12.28
C GLY A 275 -17.03 -15.29 13.12
N GLY A 276 -18.11 -15.90 12.74
CA GLY A 276 -19.41 -15.81 13.37
C GLY A 276 -20.47 -16.23 12.36
N GLU A 277 -21.73 -15.94 12.62
CA GLU A 277 -22.81 -16.24 11.68
C GLU A 277 -22.63 -15.54 10.34
N TYR A 278 -22.01 -14.36 10.36
CA TYR A 278 -21.81 -13.50 9.19
C TYR A 278 -20.43 -13.67 8.55
N GLY A 279 -19.57 -14.52 9.08
CA GLY A 279 -18.27 -14.77 8.50
C GLY A 279 -18.39 -15.33 7.08
N PRO A 280 -17.64 -14.78 6.08
CA PRO A 280 -17.60 -15.36 4.76
C PRO A 280 -17.01 -16.78 4.80
N PHE A 281 -17.30 -17.54 3.81
CA PHE A 281 -17.12 -18.98 3.63
C PHE A 281 -15.97 -19.66 4.41
N ARG A 282 -14.76 -19.12 4.47
CA ARG A 282 -13.62 -19.74 5.19
C ARG A 282 -13.57 -19.41 6.67
N SER A 283 -14.14 -18.28 7.07
CA SER A 283 -14.16 -17.84 8.46
C SER A 283 -15.53 -18.02 9.15
N ARG A 284 -16.53 -18.55 8.45
CA ARG A 284 -17.85 -18.79 9.04
C ARG A 284 -17.76 -19.77 10.21
N GLY A 285 -18.21 -19.31 11.39
CA GLY A 285 -18.10 -20.08 12.63
C GLY A 285 -16.68 -20.29 13.14
N ARG A 286 -15.69 -19.62 12.55
CA ARG A 286 -14.28 -19.75 12.88
C ARG A 286 -13.65 -18.39 13.16
N HIS A 287 -12.96 -18.30 14.27
CA HIS A 287 -12.10 -17.17 14.62
C HIS A 287 -10.68 -17.47 14.14
N VAL A 288 -10.12 -16.65 13.28
CA VAL A 288 -8.77 -16.86 12.73
C VAL A 288 -7.73 -15.90 13.29
N PHE A 289 -8.16 -14.89 14.09
CA PHE A 289 -7.25 -13.99 14.75
C PHE A 289 -6.71 -14.64 16.03
N ASP A 290 -5.41 -14.76 16.12
CA ASP A 290 -4.68 -15.33 17.26
C ASP A 290 -3.57 -14.38 17.72
N GLU A 291 -3.76 -13.75 18.88
CA GLU A 291 -2.76 -12.87 19.49
C GLU A 291 -1.49 -13.63 19.94
N GLN A 292 -1.54 -14.95 20.04
CA GLN A 292 -0.38 -15.79 20.36
C GLN A 292 0.36 -16.26 19.10
N HIS A 293 -0.16 -15.96 17.90
CA HIS A 293 0.53 -16.33 16.65
C HIS A 293 1.96 -15.79 16.63
N PRO A 294 2.97 -16.62 16.34
CA PRO A 294 4.38 -16.22 16.44
C PRO A 294 4.70 -14.96 15.63
N VAL A 295 4.20 -14.88 14.37
CA VAL A 295 4.44 -13.70 13.51
C VAL A 295 3.80 -12.45 14.10
N TYR A 296 2.57 -12.54 14.64
CA TYR A 296 1.91 -11.41 15.31
C TYR A 296 2.75 -10.87 16.46
N ARG A 297 3.19 -11.74 17.36
CA ARG A 297 3.98 -11.35 18.56
C ARG A 297 5.33 -10.73 18.20
N GLU A 298 6.02 -11.33 17.24
CA GLU A 298 7.34 -10.84 16.84
C GLU A 298 7.21 -9.54 16.04
N LEU A 299 6.20 -9.42 15.16
CA LEU A 299 5.93 -8.17 14.44
C LEU A 299 5.58 -7.02 15.40
N ALA A 300 4.84 -7.29 16.46
CA ALA A 300 4.54 -6.29 17.50
C ALA A 300 5.82 -5.73 18.14
N LYS A 301 6.82 -6.58 18.40
CA LYS A 301 8.14 -6.14 18.90
C LYS A 301 8.90 -5.30 17.88
N VAL A 302 8.88 -5.70 16.61
CA VAL A 302 9.51 -4.95 15.51
C VAL A 302 8.87 -3.57 15.35
N LEU A 303 7.54 -3.49 15.42
CA LEU A 303 6.81 -2.22 15.35
C LEU A 303 7.09 -1.31 16.56
N ALA A 304 7.17 -1.89 17.77
CA ALA A 304 7.56 -1.16 18.97
C ALA A 304 8.99 -0.60 18.85
N LEU A 305 9.93 -1.40 18.31
CA LEU A 305 11.29 -0.95 18.02
C LEU A 305 11.29 0.21 17.01
N ARG A 306 10.55 0.08 15.90
CA ARG A 306 10.40 1.17 14.91
C ARG A 306 9.81 2.43 15.55
N GLY A 307 8.85 2.29 16.45
CA GLY A 307 8.25 3.40 17.21
C GLY A 307 9.27 4.13 18.08
N ARG A 308 10.17 3.39 18.75
CA ARG A 308 11.22 3.93 19.64
C ARG A 308 12.39 4.52 18.86
N GLU A 309 12.87 3.85 17.82
CA GLU A 309 14.07 4.22 17.08
C GLU A 309 13.77 5.19 15.93
N ARG A 310 14.16 6.45 16.09
CA ARG A 310 13.93 7.48 15.07
C ARG A 310 14.66 7.19 13.75
N ALA A 311 15.84 6.56 13.80
CA ALA A 311 16.59 6.20 12.60
C ALA A 311 15.81 5.24 11.69
N LEU A 312 15.02 4.32 12.24
CA LEU A 312 14.16 3.42 11.46
C LEU A 312 13.04 4.15 10.72
N ARG A 313 12.58 5.29 11.25
CA ARG A 313 11.49 6.07 10.65
C ARG A 313 11.98 7.20 9.74
N ARG A 314 13.13 7.80 10.06
CA ARG A 314 13.62 9.04 9.42
C ARG A 314 15.01 8.94 8.82
N GLY A 315 15.73 7.83 9.05
CA GLY A 315 17.09 7.64 8.59
C GLY A 315 17.18 7.40 7.08
N ARG A 316 18.36 7.72 6.54
CA ARG A 316 18.78 7.29 5.21
C ARG A 316 18.93 5.78 5.18
N GLN A 317 18.83 5.17 4.01
CA GLN A 317 18.85 3.72 3.81
C GLN A 317 19.99 3.31 2.91
N TYR A 318 20.72 2.27 3.31
CA TYR A 318 21.82 1.71 2.54
C TYR A 318 21.79 0.20 2.61
N LEU A 319 21.68 -0.48 1.46
CA LEU A 319 21.94 -1.92 1.39
C LEU A 319 23.42 -2.15 1.76
N ARG A 320 23.70 -3.15 2.59
CA ARG A 320 25.05 -3.47 3.04
C ARG A 320 25.60 -4.68 2.31
N GLU A 321 26.89 -4.61 1.99
CA GLU A 321 27.61 -5.77 1.52
C GLU A 321 27.80 -6.76 2.66
N ILE A 322 27.78 -8.03 2.32
CA ILE A 322 27.96 -9.14 3.26
C ILE A 322 29.11 -10.05 2.79
N SER A 323 29.64 -10.83 3.71
CA SER A 323 30.65 -11.84 3.42
C SER A 323 30.40 -13.10 4.27
N GLY A 324 30.66 -14.26 3.70
CA GLY A 324 30.62 -15.54 4.42
C GLY A 324 31.89 -15.84 5.19
N ASP A 325 33.01 -15.27 4.80
CA ASP A 325 34.35 -15.54 5.36
C ASP A 325 35.03 -14.30 5.99
N GLY A 326 34.40 -13.12 5.89
CA GLY A 326 34.93 -11.86 6.38
C GLY A 326 36.03 -11.24 5.50
N ARG A 327 36.19 -11.70 4.27
CA ARG A 327 37.20 -11.21 3.32
C ARG A 327 36.59 -10.71 2.04
N ASP A 328 35.81 -11.55 1.37
CA ASP A 328 35.18 -11.23 0.09
C ASP A 328 33.77 -10.69 0.34
N PHE A 329 33.63 -9.35 0.31
CA PHE A 329 32.36 -8.67 0.51
C PHE A 329 31.66 -8.35 -0.80
N GLY A 330 30.35 -8.52 -0.82
CA GLY A 330 29.49 -8.20 -1.95
C GLY A 330 28.02 -8.23 -1.60
N PHE A 331 27.18 -7.78 -2.52
CA PHE A 331 25.73 -7.90 -2.36
C PHE A 331 25.28 -9.32 -2.69
N PRO A 332 24.29 -9.88 -1.94
CA PRO A 332 23.69 -11.15 -2.31
C PRO A 332 23.13 -11.09 -3.73
N THR A 333 23.52 -12.05 -4.56
CA THR A 333 23.08 -12.13 -5.96
C THR A 333 22.58 -13.51 -6.30
N ALA A 334 21.57 -13.60 -7.16
CA ALA A 334 21.09 -14.86 -7.71
C ALA A 334 22.04 -15.34 -8.82
N LEU A 335 22.52 -16.55 -8.69
CA LEU A 335 23.40 -17.16 -9.68
C LEU A 335 22.63 -18.26 -10.44
N GLY A 336 22.68 -18.22 -11.76
CA GLY A 336 22.12 -19.27 -12.61
C GLY A 336 20.61 -19.51 -12.48
N GLY A 337 19.85 -18.53 -11.93
CA GLY A 337 18.42 -18.67 -11.67
C GLY A 337 18.08 -19.30 -10.32
N ASP A 338 19.06 -19.57 -9.49
CA ASP A 338 18.85 -20.04 -8.11
C ASP A 338 18.32 -18.94 -7.21
N ARG A 339 17.67 -19.33 -6.11
CA ARG A 339 17.21 -18.38 -5.08
C ARG A 339 18.38 -17.83 -4.28
N VAL A 340 18.26 -16.58 -3.87
CA VAL A 340 19.16 -15.94 -2.91
C VAL A 340 18.81 -16.40 -1.50
N LEU A 341 19.37 -17.51 -1.05
CA LEU A 341 19.19 -18.04 0.32
C LEU A 341 20.29 -17.48 1.22
N SER A 342 20.11 -16.28 1.72
CA SER A 342 21.18 -15.52 2.36
C SER A 342 20.67 -14.57 3.43
N VAL A 343 21.59 -13.88 4.08
CA VAL A 343 21.32 -12.68 4.88
C VAL A 343 21.15 -11.49 3.94
N VAL A 344 20.09 -10.72 4.10
CA VAL A 344 19.92 -9.41 3.50
C VAL A 344 20.05 -8.37 4.59
N ALA A 345 21.10 -7.56 4.52
CA ALA A 345 21.41 -6.57 5.54
C ALA A 345 21.37 -5.14 4.98
N TRP A 346 20.86 -4.21 5.77
CA TRP A 346 20.82 -2.79 5.41
C TRP A 346 20.98 -1.91 6.63
N SER A 347 21.47 -0.70 6.42
CA SER A 347 21.55 0.33 7.46
C SER A 347 20.46 1.36 7.34
N ARG A 348 20.02 1.85 8.50
CA ARG A 348 19.24 3.07 8.66
C ARG A 348 20.07 4.07 9.46
N ILE A 349 20.46 5.17 8.82
CA ILE A 349 21.37 6.17 9.40
C ILE A 349 20.63 7.49 9.61
N LEU A 350 20.61 7.99 10.84
CA LEU A 350 20.11 9.31 11.19
C LEU A 350 21.17 10.04 12.01
N ALA A 351 21.72 11.13 11.48
CA ALA A 351 22.86 11.83 12.02
C ALA A 351 24.06 10.86 12.23
N ASP A 352 24.49 10.66 13.45
CA ASP A 352 25.59 9.81 13.89
C ASP A 352 25.16 8.41 14.37
N ARG A 353 23.85 8.12 14.31
CA ARG A 353 23.30 6.81 14.71
C ARG A 353 23.04 5.91 13.53
N GLU A 354 23.72 4.79 13.47
CA GLU A 354 23.47 3.70 12.53
C GLU A 354 22.73 2.56 13.22
N LEU A 355 21.69 2.04 12.57
CA LEU A 355 21.04 0.79 12.92
C LEU A 355 21.21 -0.20 11.77
N ILE A 356 21.84 -1.32 12.06
CA ILE A 356 21.96 -2.44 11.12
C ILE A 356 20.72 -3.31 11.27
N CYS A 357 19.98 -3.47 10.18
CA CYS A 357 18.86 -4.38 10.08
C CYS A 357 19.25 -5.56 9.20
N ALA A 358 18.78 -6.75 9.52
CA ALA A 358 19.03 -7.94 8.71
C ALA A 358 17.83 -8.89 8.76
N VAL A 359 17.56 -9.54 7.63
CA VAL A 359 16.62 -10.66 7.53
C VAL A 359 17.29 -11.85 6.85
N ASN A 360 16.77 -13.03 7.13
CA ASN A 360 17.17 -14.26 6.46
C ASN A 360 16.13 -14.63 5.40
N THR A 361 16.57 -14.88 4.17
CA THR A 361 15.71 -15.29 3.05
C THR A 361 15.68 -16.81 2.84
N ASP A 362 16.37 -17.58 3.69
CA ASP A 362 16.32 -19.04 3.67
C ASP A 362 15.18 -19.56 4.56
N PRO A 363 14.13 -20.15 4.01
CA PRO A 363 13.02 -20.67 4.81
C PRO A 363 13.36 -21.94 5.60
N ALA A 364 14.44 -22.62 5.24
CA ALA A 364 14.78 -23.94 5.77
C ALA A 364 15.94 -23.92 6.79
N GLY A 365 16.73 -22.85 6.81
CA GLY A 365 17.93 -22.85 7.65
C GLY A 365 18.37 -21.48 8.11
N SER A 366 19.19 -21.47 9.17
CA SER A 366 19.85 -20.26 9.65
C SER A 366 21.00 -19.88 8.72
N ARG A 367 21.18 -18.58 8.51
CA ARG A 367 22.29 -18.01 7.76
C ARG A 367 23.07 -17.04 8.63
N ALA A 368 24.37 -17.02 8.46
CA ALA A 368 25.27 -16.08 9.11
C ALA A 368 26.12 -15.36 8.07
N ALA A 369 26.43 -14.11 8.34
CA ALA A 369 27.29 -13.31 7.48
C ALA A 369 28.01 -12.22 8.27
N TRP A 370 29.17 -11.84 7.78
CA TRP A 370 29.81 -10.57 8.14
C TRP A 370 29.08 -9.47 7.36
N VAL A 371 28.86 -8.34 8.01
CA VAL A 371 28.10 -7.22 7.42
C VAL A 371 28.94 -5.94 7.51
N THR A 372 29.03 -5.19 6.41
CA THR A 372 29.71 -3.89 6.43
C THR A 372 28.91 -2.86 7.20
N VAL A 373 29.61 -1.97 7.92
CA VAL A 373 29.06 -0.81 8.63
C VAL A 373 29.57 0.48 8.01
N ASP A 374 29.02 1.62 8.40
CA ASP A 374 29.48 2.92 7.92
C ASP A 374 30.84 3.29 8.53
N ALA A 375 31.89 3.28 7.71
CA ALA A 375 33.26 3.57 8.15
C ALA A 375 33.45 5.03 8.62
N GLY A 376 32.54 5.93 8.28
CA GLY A 376 32.55 7.30 8.77
C GLY A 376 31.98 7.45 10.19
N LEU A 377 31.19 6.46 10.64
CA LEU A 377 30.55 6.46 11.95
C LEU A 377 31.23 5.54 12.96
N HIS A 378 31.89 4.49 12.50
CA HIS A 378 32.43 3.43 13.35
C HIS A 378 33.94 3.28 13.20
N ARG A 379 34.57 2.86 14.29
CA ARG A 379 36.01 2.56 14.35
C ARG A 379 36.23 1.08 14.67
N LEU A 380 37.41 0.60 14.37
CA LEU A 380 37.79 -0.75 14.75
C LEU A 380 37.75 -0.88 16.28
N GLY A 381 37.03 -1.89 16.75
CA GLY A 381 36.81 -2.13 18.18
C GLY A 381 35.52 -1.58 18.75
N ASP A 382 34.75 -0.80 17.98
CA ASP A 382 33.40 -0.42 18.40
C ASP A 382 32.51 -1.65 18.51
N THR A 383 31.52 -1.57 19.40
CA THR A 383 30.56 -2.66 19.64
C THR A 383 29.16 -2.24 19.19
N LEU A 384 28.39 -3.20 18.68
CA LEU A 384 26.99 -3.02 18.34
C LEU A 384 26.12 -3.70 19.41
N GLU A 385 25.10 -2.98 19.87
CA GLU A 385 24.07 -3.52 20.75
C GLU A 385 22.99 -4.21 19.93
N CYS A 386 22.64 -5.46 20.26
CA CYS A 386 21.52 -6.15 19.64
C CYS A 386 20.19 -5.69 20.26
N LEU A 387 19.40 -4.95 19.49
CA LEU A 387 18.11 -4.41 19.94
C LEU A 387 16.94 -5.39 19.79
N TYR A 388 17.06 -6.35 18.86
CA TYR A 388 16.02 -7.33 18.58
C TYR A 388 16.56 -8.55 17.83
N ARG A 389 16.09 -9.74 18.21
CA ARG A 389 16.28 -11.02 17.52
C ARG A 389 15.01 -11.83 17.58
N SER A 390 14.62 -12.43 16.47
CA SER A 390 13.39 -13.24 16.37
C SER A 390 13.51 -14.63 16.99
N ASP A 391 14.73 -15.14 17.20
CA ASP A 391 15.00 -16.46 17.78
C ASP A 391 15.04 -16.45 19.33
N GLY A 392 14.83 -15.29 19.95
CA GLY A 392 14.85 -15.15 21.41
C GLY A 392 16.20 -15.37 22.07
N GLY A 393 17.27 -15.57 21.29
CA GLY A 393 18.62 -15.75 21.80
C GLY A 393 19.13 -14.50 22.54
N THR A 394 19.88 -14.68 23.59
CA THR A 394 20.68 -13.61 24.21
C THR A 394 21.80 -13.22 23.26
N SER A 395 22.08 -11.93 23.14
CA SER A 395 23.25 -11.47 22.38
C SER A 395 24.50 -12.19 22.89
N PRO A 396 25.38 -12.67 22.00
CA PRO A 396 26.74 -12.99 22.43
C PRO A 396 27.32 -11.68 22.96
N SER A 397 27.86 -11.77 24.17
CA SER A 397 28.59 -10.69 24.82
C SER A 397 29.81 -10.27 24.02
#